data_44c1e01b3591b96e8b74e624f120ec06
#
_entry.id   44c1e01b3591b96e8b74e624f120ec06
#
_cell.length_a   1.000
_cell.length_b   1.000
_cell.length_c   1.000
_cell.angle_alpha   90.00
_cell.angle_beta   90.00
_cell.angle_gamma   90.00
#
_symmetry.space_group_name_H-M   'P 1'
#
loop_
_entity.id
_entity.type
_entity.pdbx_description
1 polymer ?
#
loop_
_entity_poly.entity_id
_entity_poly.type
_entity_poly.pdbx_seq_one_letter_code
_entity_poly.pdbx_strand_id
1 'polypeptide(L)'
;MKIVVIGSGLGGLSTATMLARIGHEVVVLEQQARVGGCLQSFQRGDAHFETGMHYIGSAAPGEPLHRLLTTLGVLPAVTLSPLRRDAYDIVRLGGEEYCFANGREAFLDGMLRHFPDARQALNVYVQTLDEVSAASSIDR
;
A
#
# COMPACT_ATOMS: atom_id res chain seq x y z
N MET A 1 15.94 25.66 10.68
CA MET A 1 16.35 24.92 11.89
C MET A 1 17.09 23.65 11.42
N LYS A 2 17.96 23.11 12.30
CA LYS A 2 18.54 21.79 12.12
C LYS A 2 17.70 20.76 12.91
N ILE A 3 17.25 19.72 12.26
CA ILE A 3 16.35 18.70 12.82
C ILE A 3 16.99 17.32 12.61
N VAL A 4 16.93 16.48 13.64
CA VAL A 4 17.38 15.10 13.58
C VAL A 4 16.16 14.18 13.62
N VAL A 5 16.06 13.29 12.65
CA VAL A 5 15.06 12.23 12.58
C VAL A 5 15.73 10.90 12.86
N ILE A 6 15.24 10.14 13.81
CA ILE A 6 15.80 8.83 14.18
C ILE A 6 14.97 7.74 13.53
N GLY A 7 15.64 6.93 12.70
CA GLY A 7 15.05 5.86 11.91
C GLY A 7 14.67 6.29 10.49
N SER A 8 15.05 5.46 9.52
CA SER A 8 14.80 5.67 8.09
C SER A 8 13.70 4.73 7.54
N GLY A 9 12.78 4.29 8.38
CA GLY A 9 11.56 3.65 7.92
C GLY A 9 10.64 4.64 7.19
N LEU A 10 9.50 4.17 6.68
CA LEU A 10 8.56 4.98 5.91
C LEU A 10 8.16 6.28 6.63
N GLY A 11 7.81 6.20 7.92
CA GLY A 11 7.45 7.38 8.71
C GLY A 11 8.61 8.37 8.86
N GLY A 12 9.81 7.89 9.16
CA GLY A 12 10.99 8.75 9.30
C GLY A 12 11.38 9.44 8.01
N LEU A 13 11.40 8.70 6.89
CA LEU A 13 11.71 9.26 5.58
C LEU A 13 10.65 10.25 5.10
N SER A 14 9.36 9.95 5.30
CA SER A 14 8.27 10.88 4.95
C SER A 14 8.37 12.17 5.77
N THR A 15 8.57 12.06 7.08
CA THR A 15 8.74 13.22 7.96
C THR A 15 9.96 14.05 7.57
N ALA A 16 11.09 13.41 7.35
CA ALA A 16 12.33 14.08 6.94
C ALA A 16 12.15 14.82 5.61
N THR A 17 11.48 14.19 4.63
CA THR A 17 11.20 14.78 3.33
C THR A 17 10.31 16.01 3.47
N MET A 18 9.23 15.93 4.24
CA MET A 18 8.32 17.07 4.46
C MET A 18 9.03 18.24 5.14
N LEU A 19 9.82 17.97 6.18
CA LEU A 19 10.59 19.00 6.90
C LEU A 19 11.64 19.65 6.01
N ALA A 20 12.34 18.89 5.18
CA ALA A 20 13.30 19.42 4.23
C ALA A 20 12.63 20.31 3.17
N ARG A 21 11.46 19.92 2.67
CA ARG A 21 10.69 20.70 1.68
C ARG A 21 10.21 22.06 2.22
N ILE A 22 9.98 22.18 3.50
CA ILE A 22 9.63 23.48 4.12
C ILE A 22 10.85 24.26 4.63
N GLY A 23 12.07 23.87 4.18
CA GLY A 23 13.29 24.64 4.36
C GLY A 23 14.09 24.32 5.63
N HIS A 24 13.87 23.19 6.27
CA HIS A 24 14.71 22.77 7.37
C HIS A 24 15.92 21.95 6.89
N GLU A 25 17.03 22.08 7.63
CA GLU A 25 18.17 21.18 7.49
C GLU A 25 17.87 19.89 8.26
N VAL A 26 17.71 18.76 7.57
CA VAL A 26 17.29 17.51 8.19
C VAL A 26 18.40 16.47 8.08
N VAL A 27 18.70 15.82 9.20
CA VAL A 27 19.62 14.67 9.28
C VAL A 27 18.84 13.45 9.72
N VAL A 28 18.89 12.37 8.95
CA VAL A 28 18.28 11.08 9.32
C VAL A 28 19.36 10.16 9.86
N LEU A 29 19.14 9.63 11.05
CA LEU A 29 20.01 8.64 11.67
C LEU A 29 19.38 7.25 11.54
N GLU A 30 20.11 6.31 10.96
CA GLU A 30 19.67 4.93 10.77
C GLU A 30 20.70 3.97 11.38
N GLN A 31 20.23 3.00 12.15
CA GLN A 31 21.11 2.00 12.78
C GLN A 31 21.47 0.84 11.85
N GLN A 32 20.65 0.60 10.82
CA GLN A 32 20.88 -0.47 9.85
C GLN A 32 21.79 0.03 8.72
N ALA A 33 22.47 -0.88 8.05
CA ALA A 33 23.31 -0.57 6.90
C ALA A 33 22.52 -0.06 5.67
N ARG A 34 21.20 -0.25 5.66
CA ARG A 34 20.30 0.17 4.57
C ARG A 34 19.14 0.96 5.14
N VAL A 35 18.72 1.96 4.39
CA VAL A 35 17.50 2.74 4.67
C VAL A 35 16.24 1.98 4.24
N GLY A 36 15.07 2.38 4.74
CA GLY A 36 13.77 1.88 4.28
C GLY A 36 12.99 1.10 5.34
N GLY A 37 13.63 0.65 6.43
CA GLY A 37 12.94 -0.11 7.49
C GLY A 37 12.30 -1.39 6.93
N CYS A 38 11.00 -1.58 7.12
CA CYS A 38 10.26 -2.73 6.59
C CYS A 38 10.09 -2.72 5.05
N LEU A 39 10.44 -1.63 4.37
CA LEU A 39 10.42 -1.53 2.91
C LEU A 39 11.79 -1.80 2.27
N GLN A 40 12.74 -2.31 3.03
CA GLN A 40 14.03 -2.70 2.47
C GLN A 40 13.86 -3.87 1.50
N SER A 41 14.67 -3.86 0.45
CA SER A 41 14.86 -5.00 -0.42
C SER A 41 16.17 -5.71 -0.10
N PHE A 42 16.30 -6.95 -0.49
CA PHE A 42 17.55 -7.70 -0.43
C PHE A 42 17.80 -8.44 -1.74
N GLN A 43 19.05 -8.80 -1.96
CA GLN A 43 19.46 -9.51 -3.17
C GLN A 43 20.04 -10.88 -2.80
N ARG A 44 19.69 -11.89 -3.61
CA ARG A 44 20.33 -13.21 -3.58
C ARG A 44 20.69 -13.64 -5.00
N GLY A 45 21.98 -13.76 -5.29
CA GLY A 45 22.45 -13.92 -6.65
C GLY A 45 21.98 -12.72 -7.50
N ASP A 46 21.37 -12.98 -8.64
CA ASP A 46 20.84 -11.95 -9.55
C ASP A 46 19.39 -11.57 -9.25
N ALA A 47 18.74 -12.17 -8.24
CA ALA A 47 17.36 -11.93 -7.89
C ALA A 47 17.23 -10.88 -6.77
N HIS A 48 16.32 -9.91 -6.97
CA HIS A 48 15.91 -8.93 -5.97
C HIS A 48 14.60 -9.36 -5.30
N PHE A 49 14.52 -9.18 -3.99
CA PHE A 49 13.37 -9.53 -3.17
C PHE A 49 12.97 -8.35 -2.28
N GLU A 50 11.67 -8.14 -2.16
CA GLU A 50 11.09 -7.22 -1.19
C GLU A 50 10.85 -7.93 0.15
N THR A 51 11.03 -7.22 1.26
CA THR A 51 10.89 -7.82 2.60
C THR A 51 9.47 -7.78 3.13
N GLY A 52 8.68 -6.78 2.78
CA GLY A 52 7.39 -6.58 3.41
C GLY A 52 6.29 -5.95 2.56
N MET A 53 6.58 -5.50 1.35
CA MET A 53 5.57 -4.90 0.48
C MET A 53 5.63 -5.54 -0.90
N HIS A 54 4.52 -6.13 -1.32
CA HIS A 54 4.41 -6.79 -2.62
C HIS A 54 3.52 -6.01 -3.58
N TYR A 55 2.48 -5.35 -3.07
CA TYR A 55 1.62 -4.43 -3.82
C TYR A 55 1.04 -3.37 -2.88
N ILE A 56 0.52 -2.30 -3.44
CA ILE A 56 -0.05 -1.16 -2.71
C ILE A 56 -1.44 -0.85 -3.23
N GLY A 57 -2.29 -0.35 -2.34
CA GLY A 57 -3.61 0.17 -2.68
C GLY A 57 -3.63 1.70 -2.72
N SER A 58 -4.76 2.25 -3.14
CA SER A 58 -5.06 3.69 -3.09
C SER A 58 -4.04 4.59 -3.80
N ALA A 59 -3.44 4.08 -4.89
CA ALA A 59 -2.39 4.76 -5.65
C ALA A 59 -2.86 5.31 -7.01
N ALA A 60 -4.13 5.13 -7.38
CA ALA A 60 -4.68 5.75 -8.60
C ALA A 60 -4.76 7.28 -8.45
N PRO A 61 -4.78 8.04 -9.57
CA PRO A 61 -4.86 9.49 -9.53
C PRO A 61 -6.00 10.00 -8.64
N GLY A 62 -5.66 10.86 -7.67
CA GLY A 62 -6.62 11.43 -6.71
C GLY A 62 -6.86 10.58 -5.46
N GLU A 63 -6.37 9.35 -5.39
CA GLU A 63 -6.47 8.51 -4.19
C GLU A 63 -5.46 8.90 -3.10
N PRO A 64 -5.66 8.49 -1.84
CA PRO A 64 -4.85 8.94 -0.70
C PRO A 64 -3.35 8.76 -0.88
N LEU A 65 -2.89 7.58 -1.30
CA LEU A 65 -1.46 7.33 -1.48
C LEU A 65 -0.89 8.15 -2.64
N HIS A 66 -1.62 8.29 -3.75
CA HIS A 66 -1.20 9.14 -4.85
C HIS A 66 -1.01 10.60 -4.40
N ARG A 67 -1.95 11.14 -3.62
CA ARG A 67 -1.84 12.49 -3.04
C ARG A 67 -0.64 12.63 -2.11
N LEU A 68 -0.41 11.63 -1.25
CA LEU A 68 0.74 11.61 -0.36
C LEU A 68 2.07 11.62 -1.13
N LEU A 69 2.23 10.73 -2.12
CA LEU A 69 3.44 10.67 -2.97
C LEU A 69 3.65 11.97 -3.76
N THR A 70 2.56 12.60 -4.21
CA THR A 70 2.61 13.93 -4.85
C THR A 70 3.08 14.99 -3.86
N THR A 71 2.51 15.03 -2.66
CA THR A 71 2.89 15.98 -1.60
C THR A 71 4.35 15.82 -1.19
N LEU A 72 4.82 14.59 -1.07
CA LEU A 72 6.23 14.29 -0.82
C LEU A 72 7.15 14.64 -2.02
N GLY A 73 6.59 14.82 -3.21
CA GLY A 73 7.33 15.10 -4.44
C GLY A 73 8.11 13.90 -4.98
N VAL A 74 7.77 12.70 -4.55
CA VAL A 74 8.45 11.46 -4.96
C VAL A 74 7.74 10.73 -6.10
N LEU A 75 6.49 11.07 -6.38
CA LEU A 75 5.70 10.41 -7.43
C LEU A 75 6.40 10.34 -8.80
N PRO A 76 7.09 11.37 -9.29
CA PRO A 76 7.78 11.30 -10.57
C PRO A 76 8.95 10.28 -10.62
N ALA A 77 9.46 9.87 -9.46
CA ALA A 77 10.53 8.90 -9.34
C ALA A 77 10.02 7.46 -9.10
N VAL A 78 8.70 7.27 -9.01
CA VAL A 78 8.07 5.97 -8.74
C VAL A 78 7.30 5.51 -9.96
N THR A 79 7.61 4.32 -10.46
CA THR A 79 6.82 3.69 -11.52
C THR A 79 5.78 2.76 -10.89
N LEU A 80 4.51 3.10 -11.04
CA LEU A 80 3.39 2.30 -10.57
C LEU A 80 2.77 1.55 -11.74
N SER A 81 2.67 0.23 -11.61
CA SER A 81 2.00 -0.63 -12.59
C SER A 81 0.70 -1.17 -12.01
N PRO A 82 -0.44 -0.95 -12.65
CA PRO A 82 -1.71 -1.45 -12.15
C PRO A 82 -1.75 -2.98 -12.21
N LEU A 83 -2.26 -3.59 -11.16
CA LEU A 83 -2.58 -5.00 -11.13
C LEU A 83 -3.83 -5.29 -11.99
N ARG A 84 -4.03 -6.56 -12.34
CA ARG A 84 -5.23 -7.01 -13.07
C ARG A 84 -6.48 -6.66 -12.27
N ARG A 85 -7.49 -6.12 -12.96
CA ARG A 85 -8.75 -5.75 -12.31
C ARG A 85 -9.61 -6.93 -11.94
N ASP A 86 -9.56 -7.99 -12.74
CA ASP A 86 -10.36 -9.20 -12.56
C ASP A 86 -9.79 -10.17 -11.52
N ALA A 87 -8.49 -10.05 -11.22
CA ALA A 87 -7.79 -10.89 -10.25
C ALA A 87 -6.48 -10.22 -9.82
N TYR A 88 -6.56 -9.22 -8.93
CA TYR A 88 -5.35 -8.60 -8.38
C TYR A 88 -4.64 -9.54 -7.40
N ASP A 89 -5.37 -10.49 -6.83
CA ASP A 89 -4.83 -11.57 -6.00
C ASP A 89 -5.56 -12.88 -6.33
N ILE A 90 -4.85 -13.99 -6.21
CA ILE A 90 -5.40 -15.33 -6.47
C ILE A 90 -4.99 -16.25 -5.34
N VAL A 91 -5.98 -16.77 -4.61
CA VAL A 91 -5.77 -17.79 -3.58
C VAL A 91 -6.08 -19.16 -4.18
N ARG A 92 -5.12 -20.09 -4.06
CA ARG A 92 -5.31 -21.48 -4.45
C ARG A 92 -5.45 -22.34 -3.21
N LEU A 93 -6.60 -22.98 -3.06
CA LEU A 93 -6.91 -23.82 -1.91
C LEU A 93 -7.75 -25.01 -2.33
N GLY A 94 -7.33 -26.22 -1.96
CA GLY A 94 -8.09 -27.45 -2.23
C GLY A 94 -8.30 -27.78 -3.72
N GLY A 95 -7.45 -27.25 -4.62
CA GLY A 95 -7.60 -27.42 -6.06
C GLY A 95 -8.47 -26.36 -6.73
N GLU A 96 -9.07 -25.46 -5.96
CA GLU A 96 -9.86 -24.34 -6.44
C GLU A 96 -9.03 -23.04 -6.48
N GLU A 97 -9.40 -22.13 -7.38
CA GLU A 97 -8.84 -20.78 -7.46
C GLU A 97 -9.89 -19.75 -7.07
N TYR A 98 -9.55 -18.91 -6.11
CA TYR A 98 -10.37 -17.80 -5.65
C TYR A 98 -9.74 -16.50 -6.12
N CYS A 99 -10.35 -15.86 -7.12
CA CYS A 99 -9.88 -14.62 -7.70
C CYS A 99 -10.45 -13.41 -6.95
N PHE A 100 -9.57 -12.55 -6.46
CA PHE A 100 -9.95 -11.29 -5.82
C PHE A 100 -9.96 -10.19 -6.87
N ALA A 101 -11.15 -9.80 -7.29
CA ALA A 101 -11.33 -8.74 -8.27
C ALA A 101 -11.34 -7.36 -7.60
N ASN A 102 -10.85 -6.36 -8.33
CA ASN A 102 -10.89 -4.98 -7.87
C ASN A 102 -12.27 -4.37 -8.09
N GLY A 103 -12.84 -3.81 -7.02
CA GLY A 103 -14.14 -3.21 -6.98
C GLY A 103 -15.20 -4.08 -6.30
N ARG A 104 -16.12 -3.41 -5.58
CA ARG A 104 -17.11 -4.04 -4.72
C ARG A 104 -17.95 -5.09 -5.43
N GLU A 105 -18.58 -4.72 -6.54
CA GLU A 105 -19.47 -5.61 -7.28
C GLU A 105 -18.73 -6.82 -7.85
N ALA A 106 -17.58 -6.57 -8.49
CA ALA A 106 -16.78 -7.63 -9.08
C ALA A 106 -16.25 -8.62 -8.02
N PHE A 107 -15.87 -8.13 -6.86
CA PHE A 107 -15.49 -8.97 -5.71
C PHE A 107 -16.66 -9.82 -5.22
N LEU A 108 -17.82 -9.20 -4.99
CA LEU A 108 -19.02 -9.91 -4.53
C LEU A 108 -19.44 -10.99 -5.53
N ASP A 109 -19.49 -10.66 -6.81
CA ASP A 109 -19.86 -11.62 -7.86
C ASP A 109 -18.85 -12.76 -7.98
N GLY A 110 -17.55 -12.44 -7.81
CA GLY A 110 -16.49 -13.44 -7.78
C GLY A 110 -16.67 -14.42 -6.63
N MET A 111 -16.83 -13.92 -5.42
CA MET A 111 -17.00 -14.75 -4.22
C MET A 111 -18.31 -15.55 -4.23
N LEU A 112 -19.41 -14.97 -4.69
CA LEU A 112 -20.71 -15.65 -4.74
C LEU A 112 -20.75 -16.83 -5.71
N ARG A 113 -19.86 -16.90 -6.69
CA ARG A 113 -19.73 -18.11 -7.54
C ARG A 113 -19.24 -19.32 -6.75
N HIS A 114 -18.39 -19.10 -5.75
CA HIS A 114 -17.86 -20.15 -4.88
C HIS A 114 -18.71 -20.37 -3.62
N PHE A 115 -19.36 -19.30 -3.13
CA PHE A 115 -20.10 -19.28 -1.87
C PHE A 115 -21.50 -18.67 -2.08
N PRO A 116 -22.42 -19.33 -2.80
CA PRO A 116 -23.72 -18.75 -3.17
C PRO A 116 -24.60 -18.37 -1.96
N ASP A 117 -24.46 -19.09 -0.86
CA ASP A 117 -25.23 -18.86 0.37
C ASP A 117 -24.63 -17.76 1.26
N ALA A 118 -23.44 -17.25 0.94
CA ALA A 118 -22.72 -16.28 1.76
C ALA A 118 -23.07 -14.81 1.46
N ARG A 119 -24.08 -14.51 0.65
CA ARG A 119 -24.41 -13.14 0.19
C ARG A 119 -24.53 -12.14 1.33
N GLN A 120 -25.25 -12.50 2.40
CA GLN A 120 -25.43 -11.60 3.54
C GLN A 120 -24.10 -11.32 4.25
N ALA A 121 -23.30 -12.34 4.52
CA ALA A 121 -21.99 -12.21 5.17
C ALA A 121 -21.01 -11.38 4.32
N LEU A 122 -20.97 -11.61 3.02
CA LEU A 122 -20.13 -10.86 2.08
C LEU A 122 -20.54 -9.38 2.00
N ASN A 123 -21.83 -9.08 2.01
CA ASN A 123 -22.30 -7.69 2.05
C ASN A 123 -21.90 -6.99 3.34
N VAL A 124 -22.03 -7.65 4.50
CA VAL A 124 -21.58 -7.10 5.79
C VAL A 124 -20.06 -6.87 5.76
N TYR A 125 -19.31 -7.83 5.25
CA TYR A 125 -17.85 -7.70 5.13
C TYR A 125 -17.44 -6.46 4.31
N VAL A 126 -18.01 -6.29 3.11
CA VAL A 126 -17.66 -5.16 2.24
C VAL A 126 -18.12 -3.84 2.85
N GLN A 127 -19.32 -3.80 3.47
CA GLN A 127 -19.78 -2.60 4.17
C GLN A 127 -18.84 -2.22 5.32
N THR A 128 -18.38 -3.19 6.11
CA THR A 128 -17.40 -2.94 7.19
C THR A 128 -16.08 -2.38 6.64
N LEU A 129 -15.61 -2.88 5.50
CA LEU A 129 -14.42 -2.33 4.84
C LEU A 129 -14.62 -0.87 4.43
N ASP A 130 -15.79 -0.52 3.87
CA ASP A 130 -16.12 0.85 3.48
C ASP A 130 -16.15 1.79 4.70
N GLU A 131 -16.76 1.34 5.80
CA GLU A 131 -16.83 2.09 7.07
C GLU A 131 -15.44 2.33 7.66
N VAL A 132 -14.59 1.31 7.71
CA VAL A 132 -13.21 1.41 8.19
C VAL A 132 -12.39 2.34 7.29
N SER A 133 -12.54 2.21 5.97
CA SER A 133 -11.86 3.07 5.01
C SER A 133 -12.27 4.54 5.19
N ALA A 134 -13.56 4.81 5.35
CA ALA A 134 -14.06 6.16 5.60
C ALA A 134 -13.58 6.75 6.92
N ALA A 135 -13.47 5.92 7.97
CA ALA A 135 -12.97 6.35 9.29
C ALA A 135 -11.46 6.62 9.30
N SER A 136 -10.68 5.92 8.46
CA SER A 136 -9.23 6.03 8.39
C SER A 136 -8.72 7.02 7.33
N SER A 137 -9.62 7.68 6.58
CA SER A 137 -9.22 8.66 5.56
C SER A 137 -8.49 9.85 6.19
N ILE A 138 -7.33 10.17 5.62
CA ILE A 138 -6.43 11.28 6.05
C ILE A 138 -7.05 12.66 5.75
N ASP A 139 -8.23 12.70 5.18
CA ASP A 139 -8.93 13.91 4.70
C ASP A 139 -9.85 14.58 5.75
N ARG A 140 -9.58 14.41 7.03
CA ARG A 140 -10.26 15.15 8.12
C ARG A 140 -9.40 16.27 8.65
#